data_0ba442ecf8e34b22ac15dca16234caf7
#
_entry.id   0ba442ecf8e34b22ac15dca16234caf7
#
_cell.length_a   1.000
_cell.length_b   1.000
_cell.length_c   1.000
_cell.angle_alpha   90.00
_cell.angle_beta   90.00
_cell.angle_gamma   90.00
#
_symmetry.space_group_name_H-M   'P 1'
#
loop_
_entity.id
_entity.type
_entity.pdbx_description
1 polymer ?
#
loop_
_entity_poly.entity_id
_entity_poly.type
_entity_poly.pdbx_seq_one_letter_code
_entity_poly.pdbx_strand_id
1 'polypeptide(L)'
;RATLEALAYQTKDVLDAFQLDSNLELKVLRVDGGACLNNFLMQFQADILQVEVERPSNIETTAMGAAFLAGLHTGYYSKDKLLNIKQIDKMFVPKMDTSLRNKLYFKWQKALNRTMHWTNDEEAL
;
A
#
# COMPACT_ATOMS: atom_id res chain seq x y z
N ARG A 1 3.56 7.67 -15.51
CA ARG A 1 2.21 7.48 -15.00
C ARG A 1 1.88 5.99 -14.92
N ALA A 2 1.99 5.24 -16.02
CA ALA A 2 1.67 3.81 -16.04
C ALA A 2 2.42 3.01 -14.95
N THR A 3 3.70 3.30 -14.72
CA THR A 3 4.50 2.68 -13.66
C THR A 3 3.91 2.92 -12.27
N LEU A 4 3.48 4.17 -11.98
CA LEU A 4 2.87 4.51 -10.70
C LEU A 4 1.50 3.84 -10.53
N GLU A 5 0.69 3.80 -11.59
CA GLU A 5 -0.58 3.10 -11.57
C GLU A 5 -0.40 1.59 -11.34
N ALA A 6 0.63 0.97 -11.97
CA ALA A 6 0.95 -0.44 -11.78
C ALA A 6 1.28 -0.79 -10.31
N LEU A 7 1.98 0.08 -9.58
CA LEU A 7 2.24 -0.11 -8.15
C LEU A 7 0.95 -0.20 -7.33
N ALA A 8 -0.04 0.66 -7.62
CA ALA A 8 -1.31 0.64 -6.92
C ALA A 8 -2.14 -0.63 -7.25
N TYR A 9 -2.12 -1.10 -8.51
CA TYR A 9 -2.79 -2.34 -8.89
C TYR A 9 -2.15 -3.56 -8.22
N GLN A 10 -0.81 -3.63 -8.19
CA GLN A 10 -0.10 -4.71 -7.50
C GLN A 10 -0.41 -4.72 -6.00
N THR A 11 -0.46 -3.54 -5.37
CA THR A 11 -0.86 -3.43 -3.97
C THR A 11 -2.28 -3.97 -3.76
N LYS A 12 -3.20 -3.69 -4.70
CA LYS A 12 -4.55 -4.24 -4.63
C LYS A 12 -4.56 -5.76 -4.73
N ASP A 13 -3.81 -6.34 -5.67
CA ASP A 13 -3.72 -7.80 -5.84
C ASP A 13 -3.26 -8.47 -4.53
N VAL A 14 -2.23 -7.92 -3.88
CA VAL A 14 -1.70 -8.41 -2.59
C VAL A 14 -2.72 -8.28 -1.46
N LEU A 15 -3.39 -7.12 -1.37
CA LEU A 15 -4.36 -6.88 -0.30
C LEU A 15 -5.64 -7.69 -0.48
N ASP A 16 -6.09 -7.92 -1.71
CA ASP A 16 -7.23 -8.81 -1.99
C ASP A 16 -6.91 -10.25 -1.53
N ALA A 17 -5.69 -10.76 -1.81
CA ALA A 17 -5.24 -12.06 -1.34
C ALA A 17 -5.18 -12.10 0.21
N PHE A 18 -4.62 -11.07 0.84
CA PHE A 18 -4.56 -10.97 2.30
C PHE A 18 -5.96 -10.98 2.94
N GLN A 19 -6.92 -10.24 2.38
CA GLN A 19 -8.29 -10.20 2.87
C GLN A 19 -8.99 -11.55 2.74
N LEU A 20 -8.76 -12.27 1.64
CA LEU A 20 -9.29 -13.63 1.43
C LEU A 20 -8.74 -14.61 2.46
N ASP A 21 -7.45 -14.55 2.76
CA ASP A 21 -6.80 -15.49 3.69
C ASP A 21 -7.13 -15.19 5.15
N SER A 22 -7.23 -13.89 5.51
CA SER A 22 -7.42 -13.46 6.90
C SER A 22 -8.88 -13.26 7.31
N ASN A 23 -9.80 -13.15 6.37
CA ASN A 23 -11.19 -12.69 6.56
C ASN A 23 -11.29 -11.33 7.28
N LEU A 24 -10.24 -10.49 7.19
CA LEU A 24 -10.20 -9.16 7.79
C LEU A 24 -10.45 -8.10 6.73
N GLU A 25 -11.35 -7.16 7.01
CA GLU A 25 -11.59 -6.01 6.16
C GLU A 25 -10.53 -4.92 6.40
N LEU A 26 -9.87 -4.49 5.34
CA LEU A 26 -8.95 -3.35 5.40
C LEU A 26 -9.74 -2.04 5.46
N LYS A 27 -9.59 -1.29 6.55
CA LYS A 27 -10.23 0.03 6.72
C LYS A 27 -9.32 1.18 6.32
N VAL A 28 -8.04 1.09 6.66
CA VAL A 28 -7.03 2.12 6.39
C VAL A 28 -5.73 1.45 6.01
N LEU A 29 -5.14 1.88 4.90
CA LEU A 29 -3.78 1.50 4.50
C LEU A 29 -2.78 2.55 5.00
N ARG A 30 -1.87 2.14 5.85
CA ARG A 30 -0.73 2.97 6.27
C ARG A 30 0.45 2.72 5.37
N VAL A 31 1.05 3.81 4.89
CA VAL A 31 2.17 3.78 3.94
C VAL A 31 3.40 4.44 4.53
N ASP A 32 4.58 4.03 4.05
CA ASP A 32 5.86 4.60 4.44
C ASP A 32 6.87 4.56 3.29
N GLY A 33 8.10 5.03 3.57
CA GLY A 33 9.18 5.08 2.61
C GLY A 33 9.02 6.18 1.55
N GLY A 34 10.04 6.37 0.73
CA GLY A 34 10.13 7.49 -0.22
C GLY A 34 9.00 7.55 -1.26
N ALA A 35 8.45 6.41 -1.67
CA ALA A 35 7.38 6.35 -2.67
C ALA A 35 6.07 7.01 -2.18
N CYS A 36 5.81 7.01 -0.88
CA CYS A 36 4.60 7.60 -0.30
C CYS A 36 4.55 9.14 -0.40
N LEU A 37 5.68 9.79 -0.71
CA LEU A 37 5.72 11.25 -0.97
C LEU A 37 5.03 11.63 -2.28
N ASN A 38 4.83 10.69 -3.20
CA ASN A 38 4.14 10.94 -4.45
C ASN A 38 2.62 11.00 -4.23
N ASN A 39 2.07 12.20 -4.21
CA ASN A 39 0.64 12.43 -3.97
C ASN A 39 -0.26 11.78 -5.03
N PHE A 40 0.19 11.69 -6.29
CA PHE A 40 -0.57 11.01 -7.33
C PHE A 40 -0.69 9.51 -7.03
N LEU A 41 0.43 8.85 -6.68
CA LEU A 41 0.42 7.45 -6.32
C LEU A 41 -0.49 7.18 -5.12
N MET A 42 -0.38 7.99 -4.06
CA MET A 42 -1.20 7.82 -2.84
C MET A 42 -2.69 8.01 -3.11
N GLN A 43 -3.07 9.03 -3.89
CA GLN A 43 -4.46 9.23 -4.26
C GLN A 43 -4.98 8.10 -5.14
N PHE A 44 -4.20 7.71 -6.16
CA PHE A 44 -4.58 6.62 -7.03
C PHE A 44 -4.69 5.28 -6.29
N GLN A 45 -3.82 5.05 -5.30
CA GLN A 45 -3.88 3.87 -4.43
C GLN A 45 -5.16 3.86 -3.58
N ALA A 46 -5.51 5.00 -2.96
CA ALA A 46 -6.79 5.13 -2.25
C ALA A 46 -7.99 4.84 -3.18
N ASP A 47 -7.95 5.39 -4.39
CA ASP A 47 -9.00 5.22 -5.40
C ASP A 47 -9.16 3.75 -5.85
N ILE A 48 -8.05 3.05 -6.12
CA ILE A 48 -8.08 1.65 -6.58
C ILE A 48 -8.46 0.69 -5.47
N LEU A 49 -7.98 0.93 -4.25
CA LEU A 49 -8.29 0.10 -3.07
C LEU A 49 -9.69 0.38 -2.50
N GLN A 50 -10.25 1.57 -2.73
CA GLN A 50 -11.48 2.07 -2.11
C GLN A 50 -11.39 2.12 -0.58
N VAL A 51 -10.19 2.38 -0.06
CA VAL A 51 -9.91 2.59 1.36
C VAL A 51 -9.08 3.86 1.56
N GLU A 52 -9.10 4.39 2.76
CA GLU A 52 -8.25 5.53 3.11
C GLU A 52 -6.77 5.12 3.13
N VAL A 53 -5.91 6.00 2.62
CA VAL A 53 -4.45 5.84 2.68
C VAL A 53 -3.88 6.91 3.59
N GLU A 54 -3.22 6.49 4.66
CA GLU A 54 -2.66 7.34 5.68
C GLU A 54 -1.14 7.43 5.53
N ARG A 55 -0.63 8.64 5.25
CA ARG A 55 0.80 8.93 5.22
C ARG A 55 1.24 9.54 6.54
N PRO A 56 2.27 8.98 7.23
CA PRO A 56 2.81 9.58 8.44
C PRO A 56 3.68 10.80 8.11
N SER A 57 3.87 11.68 9.10
CA SER A 57 4.79 12.82 8.99
C SER A 57 6.25 12.38 8.86
N ASN A 58 6.61 11.29 9.53
CA ASN A 58 7.92 10.65 9.37
C ASN A 58 7.76 9.38 8.55
N ILE A 59 8.37 9.36 7.38
CA ILE A 59 8.31 8.24 6.42
C ILE A 59 9.41 7.20 6.63
N GLU A 60 10.39 7.47 7.52
CA GLU A 60 11.50 6.56 7.85
C GLU A 60 11.11 5.62 9.00
N THR A 61 10.02 4.86 8.82
CA THR A 61 9.43 4.05 9.90
C THR A 61 10.32 2.91 10.35
N THR A 62 11.15 2.36 9.45
CA THR A 62 12.13 1.31 9.80
C THR A 62 13.17 1.82 10.79
N ALA A 63 13.78 2.97 10.51
CA ALA A 63 14.75 3.60 11.41
C ALA A 63 14.10 3.99 12.74
N MET A 64 12.88 4.53 12.70
CA MET A 64 12.10 4.83 13.89
C MET A 64 11.80 3.58 14.72
N GLY A 65 11.43 2.48 14.10
CA GLY A 65 11.17 1.21 14.77
C GLY A 65 12.39 0.73 15.56
N ALA A 66 13.57 0.77 14.93
CA ALA A 66 14.84 0.43 15.62
C ALA A 66 15.13 1.36 16.82
N ALA A 67 14.93 2.67 16.64
CA ALA A 67 15.11 3.65 17.71
C ALA A 67 14.10 3.44 18.86
N PHE A 68 12.85 3.10 18.55
CA PHE A 68 11.83 2.81 19.56
C PHE A 68 12.14 1.56 20.35
N LEU A 69 12.62 0.48 19.72
CA LEU A 69 13.02 -0.74 20.41
C LEU A 69 14.21 -0.47 21.35
N ALA A 70 15.21 0.25 20.88
CA ALA A 70 16.34 0.66 21.71
C ALA A 70 15.90 1.54 22.89
N GLY A 71 15.04 2.51 22.65
CA GLY A 71 14.50 3.40 23.67
C GLY A 71 13.62 2.71 24.71
N LEU A 72 12.84 1.70 24.30
CA LEU A 72 12.10 0.85 25.23
C LEU A 72 13.03 0.02 26.11
N HIS A 73 14.07 -0.57 25.52
CA HIS A 73 15.05 -1.38 26.26
C HIS A 73 15.79 -0.56 27.32
N THR A 74 16.18 0.67 26.98
CA THR A 74 16.91 1.57 27.89
C THR A 74 15.99 2.33 28.86
N GLY A 75 14.67 2.20 28.74
CA GLY A 75 13.71 2.94 29.56
C GLY A 75 13.53 4.42 29.14
N TYR A 76 14.12 4.84 28.02
CA TYR A 76 13.96 6.21 27.50
C TYR A 76 12.51 6.46 26.98
N TYR A 77 11.90 5.46 26.35
CA TYR A 77 10.50 5.46 25.97
C TYR A 77 9.68 4.50 26.83
N SER A 78 8.46 4.87 27.16
CA SER A 78 7.43 3.95 27.63
C SER A 78 6.50 3.56 26.46
N LYS A 79 5.84 2.41 26.56
CA LYS A 79 4.85 1.97 25.54
C LYS A 79 3.75 3.02 25.32
N ASP A 80 3.25 3.64 26.38
CA ASP A 80 2.21 4.66 26.29
C ASP A 80 2.67 5.92 25.54
N LYS A 81 3.92 6.34 25.73
CA LYS A 81 4.50 7.45 24.94
C LYS A 81 4.59 7.11 23.47
N LEU A 82 4.99 5.87 23.13
CA LEU A 82 5.09 5.46 21.72
C LEU A 82 3.76 5.41 20.99
N LEU A 83 2.69 4.99 21.67
CA LEU A 83 1.34 4.97 21.10
C LEU A 83 0.84 6.38 20.71
N ASN A 84 1.34 7.42 21.40
CA ASN A 84 0.94 8.81 21.18
C ASN A 84 1.89 9.59 20.22
N ILE A 85 3.00 8.99 19.76
CA ILE A 85 3.95 9.65 18.84
C ILE A 85 3.43 9.73 17.41
N LYS A 86 2.39 8.97 17.09
CA LYS A 86 1.85 8.91 15.74
C LYS A 86 1.39 10.30 15.27
N GLN A 87 2.03 10.81 14.25
CA GLN A 87 1.64 12.04 13.56
C GLN A 87 1.32 11.72 12.09
N ILE A 88 0.13 12.11 11.66
CA ILE A 88 -0.32 11.96 10.27
C ILE A 88 0.02 13.26 9.53
N ASP A 89 0.73 13.14 8.41
CA ASP A 89 0.95 14.25 7.47
C ASP A 89 -0.29 14.44 6.60
N LYS A 90 -0.77 13.36 5.99
CA LYS A 90 -1.89 13.45 5.06
C LYS A 90 -2.71 12.16 4.99
N MET A 91 -4.02 12.35 4.87
CA MET A 91 -5.00 11.31 4.56
C MET A 91 -5.48 11.48 3.11
N PHE A 92 -5.48 10.39 2.35
CA PHE A 92 -6.02 10.32 1.00
C PHE A 92 -7.29 9.47 1.05
N VAL A 93 -8.41 10.11 0.72
CA VAL A 93 -9.74 9.48 0.70
C VAL A 93 -10.07 9.09 -0.74
N PRO A 94 -10.72 7.94 -0.99
CA PRO A 94 -11.17 7.56 -2.33
C PRO A 94 -12.06 8.63 -2.95
N LYS A 95 -11.77 8.96 -4.22
CA LYS A 95 -12.52 9.95 -5.02
C LYS A 95 -13.02 9.38 -6.32
N MET A 96 -12.45 8.26 -6.75
CA MET A 96 -12.81 7.60 -7.99
C MET A 96 -14.13 6.83 -7.83
N ASP A 97 -15.00 6.98 -8.80
CA ASP A 97 -16.22 6.17 -8.89
C ASP A 97 -15.89 4.68 -9.01
N THR A 98 -16.67 3.85 -8.33
CA THR A 98 -16.48 2.39 -8.27
C THR A 98 -16.55 1.74 -9.67
N SER A 99 -17.39 2.24 -10.56
CA SER A 99 -17.50 1.72 -11.93
C SER A 99 -16.21 1.96 -12.72
N LEU A 100 -15.65 3.17 -12.63
CA LEU A 100 -14.36 3.50 -13.25
C LEU A 100 -13.23 2.67 -12.65
N ARG A 101 -13.17 2.54 -11.33
CA ARG A 101 -12.20 1.70 -10.61
C ARG A 101 -12.24 0.26 -11.12
N ASN A 102 -13.42 -0.34 -11.19
CA ASN A 102 -13.60 -1.71 -11.64
C ASN A 102 -13.12 -1.89 -13.09
N LYS A 103 -13.44 -0.93 -13.97
CA LYS A 103 -12.99 -0.93 -15.38
C LYS A 103 -11.47 -0.86 -15.50
N LEU A 104 -10.82 -0.02 -14.71
CA LEU A 104 -9.36 0.13 -14.70
C LEU A 104 -8.67 -1.14 -14.18
N TYR A 105 -9.15 -1.68 -13.06
CA TYR A 105 -8.60 -2.88 -12.47
C TYR A 105 -8.82 -4.12 -13.36
N PHE A 106 -9.98 -4.25 -14.01
CA PHE A 106 -10.21 -5.30 -14.99
C PHE A 106 -9.22 -5.25 -16.15
N LYS A 107 -8.87 -4.06 -16.63
CA LYS A 107 -7.86 -3.90 -17.69
C LYS A 107 -6.47 -4.33 -17.21
N TRP A 108 -6.11 -4.03 -15.95
CA TRP A 108 -4.89 -4.50 -15.32
C TRP A 108 -4.84 -6.02 -15.30
N GLN A 109 -5.85 -6.68 -14.76
CA GLN A 109 -5.94 -8.13 -14.70
C GLN A 109 -5.85 -8.78 -16.10
N LYS A 110 -6.51 -8.18 -17.10
CA LYS A 110 -6.43 -8.65 -18.49
C LYS A 110 -5.01 -8.53 -19.06
N ALA A 111 -4.30 -7.45 -18.75
CA ALA A 111 -2.90 -7.27 -19.18
C ALA A 111 -1.99 -8.29 -18.47
N LEU A 112 -2.14 -8.46 -17.17
CA LEU A 112 -1.37 -9.42 -16.38
C LEU A 112 -1.56 -10.86 -16.91
N ASN A 113 -2.80 -11.29 -17.15
CA ASN A 113 -3.08 -12.62 -17.69
C ASN A 113 -2.41 -12.88 -19.06
N ARG A 114 -2.17 -11.85 -19.86
CA ARG A 114 -1.48 -11.98 -21.15
C ARG A 114 0.04 -12.10 -21.02
N THR A 115 0.60 -11.76 -19.86
CA THR A 115 2.04 -11.88 -19.59
C THR A 115 2.39 -13.13 -18.79
N MET A 116 1.39 -13.82 -18.25
CA MET A 116 1.61 -15.07 -17.54
C MET A 116 1.95 -16.19 -18.53
N HIS A 117 2.70 -17.17 -18.03
CA HIS A 117 3.17 -18.34 -18.81
C HIS A 117 4.14 -17.99 -19.94
N TRP A 118 4.80 -16.84 -19.89
CA TRP A 118 5.80 -16.42 -20.89
C TRP A 118 6.92 -17.44 -21.08
N THR A 119 7.28 -18.20 -20.04
CA THR A 119 8.35 -19.19 -20.04
C THR A 119 7.90 -20.61 -20.42
N ASN A 120 6.59 -20.82 -20.65
CA ASN A 120 6.10 -22.15 -21.03
C ASN A 120 6.34 -22.50 -22.51
N ASP A 121 6.91 -21.57 -23.29
CA ASP A 121 7.29 -21.79 -24.69
C ASP A 121 8.69 -22.45 -24.84
N GLU A 122 9.29 -22.97 -23.75
CA GLU A 122 10.59 -23.65 -23.80
C GLU A 122 10.54 -25.03 -24.47
N GLU A 123 9.37 -25.52 -24.89
CA GLU A 123 9.27 -26.75 -25.69
C GLU A 123 9.48 -26.54 -27.21
N ALA A 124 9.85 -25.32 -27.64
CA ALA A 124 9.99 -24.96 -29.06
C ALA A 124 11.44 -24.65 -29.49
N LEU A 125 12.46 -25.18 -28.80
CA LEU A 125 13.87 -25.14 -29.24
C LEU A 125 14.46 -26.54 -29.30
#